data_45cdfe6aeb597ffb260aa348f7cc68da
#
_entry.id   45cdfe6aeb597ffb260aa348f7cc68da
#
_cell.length_a   1.000
_cell.length_b   1.000
_cell.length_c   1.000
_cell.angle_alpha   90.00
_cell.angle_beta   90.00
_cell.angle_gamma   90.00
#
_symmetry.space_group_name_H-M   'P 1'
#
loop_
_entity.id
_entity.type
_entity.pdbx_description
1 polymer ?
#
loop_
_entity_poly.entity_id
_entity_poly.type
_entity_poly.pdbx_seq_one_letter_code
_entity_poly.pdbx_strand_id
1 'polypeptide(L)'
;MVNDFGDGRDSVLVYKILSEADWQEACRLGVYSGSRDDLRDGFIHLSAGHQVAGTAARHFRGMKDLVLVAFDAGDLGNALKWEPSRGGELFPHLYGPLPASAALWAKPLPLGADGVPVTPEEN
;
A
#
# COMPACT_ATOMS: atom_id res chain seq x y z
N MET A 1 -6.02 -24.93 14.31
CA MET A 1 -5.60 -24.47 14.01
C MET A 1 -5.41 -23.70 13.79
N VAL A 2 -5.81 -23.96 13.82
CA VAL A 2 -5.44 -23.27 13.43
C VAL A 2 -5.36 -22.49 13.23
N ASN A 3 -5.69 -22.70 13.38
CA ASN A 3 -5.50 -21.99 13.04
C ASN A 3 -5.44 -21.36 12.95
N ASP A 4 -5.85 -21.75 13.25
CA ASP A 4 -5.64 -21.24 13.02
C ASP A 4 -5.48 -20.58 12.90
N PHE A 5 -5.70 -20.83 13.09
CA PHE A 5 -5.38 -20.27 12.77
C PHE A 5 -5.16 -19.73 12.32
N GLY A 6 -5.38 -19.80 12.61
CA GLY A 6 -5.05 -19.46 11.97
C GLY A 6 -5.00 -18.95 11.68
N ASP A 7 -5.15 -19.00 11.85
CA ASP A 7 -5.17 -18.67 11.19
C ASP A 7 -5.07 -18.34 10.47
N GLY A 8 -4.72 -18.79 10.32
CA GLY A 8 -4.53 -18.73 9.32
C GLY A 8 -5.11 -18.12 8.76
N ARG A 9 -5.38 -17.92 8.95
CA ARG A 9 -6.00 -17.45 8.20
C ARG A 9 -5.65 -16.60 7.41
N ASP A 10 -6.09 -16.57 6.90
CA ASP A 10 -5.66 -16.14 5.60
C ASP A 10 -5.58 -14.65 5.59
N SER A 11 -4.41 -14.15 5.84
CA SER A 11 -4.17 -12.70 5.82
C SER A 11 -4.04 -12.25 4.38
N VAL A 12 -4.81 -11.23 4.00
CA VAL A 12 -4.66 -10.56 2.71
C VAL A 12 -3.86 -9.30 2.95
N LEU A 13 -2.74 -9.17 2.27
CA LEU A 13 -1.89 -8.00 2.42
C LEU A 13 -2.26 -6.96 1.37
N VAL A 14 -2.25 -5.70 1.79
CA VAL A 14 -2.42 -4.56 0.91
C VAL A 14 -1.24 -3.62 1.12
N TYR A 15 -0.93 -2.82 0.11
CA TYR A 15 0.35 -2.09 0.08
C TYR A 15 0.14 -0.65 -0.32
N LYS A 16 0.97 0.22 0.24
CA LYS A 16 1.03 1.63 -0.17
C LYS A 16 2.43 1.95 -0.63
N ILE A 17 2.54 2.61 -1.79
CA ILE A 17 3.79 3.19 -2.25
C ILE A 17 3.74 4.68 -1.93
N LEU A 18 4.76 5.20 -1.25
CA LEU A 18 4.83 6.62 -0.93
C LEU A 18 6.29 7.00 -0.77
N SER A 19 6.55 8.30 -0.68
CA SER A 19 7.91 8.77 -0.46
C SER A 19 8.36 8.40 0.94
N GLU A 20 9.67 8.19 1.08
CA GLU A 20 10.24 7.92 2.39
C GLU A 20 9.97 9.07 3.36
N ALA A 21 10.04 10.31 2.87
CA ALA A 21 9.77 11.47 3.71
C ALA A 21 8.34 11.46 4.23
N ASP A 22 7.37 11.16 3.36
CA ASP A 22 5.97 11.10 3.77
C ASP A 22 5.72 9.96 4.75
N TRP A 23 6.41 8.84 4.55
CA TRP A 23 6.26 7.72 5.49
C TRP A 23 6.85 8.07 6.86
N GLN A 24 8.02 8.73 6.88
CA GLN A 24 8.61 9.15 8.15
C GLN A 24 7.70 10.12 8.89
N GLU A 25 7.08 11.04 8.16
CA GLU A 25 6.14 11.98 8.77
C GLU A 25 4.91 11.26 9.30
N ALA A 26 4.41 10.27 8.57
CA ALA A 26 3.27 9.46 9.02
C ALA A 26 3.61 8.73 10.31
N CYS A 27 4.83 8.18 10.40
CA CYS A 27 5.27 7.49 11.61
C CYS A 27 5.36 8.47 12.80
N ARG A 28 5.82 9.69 12.53
CA ARG A 28 5.91 10.72 13.59
C ARG A 28 4.53 11.12 14.07
N LEU A 29 3.57 11.26 13.16
CA LEU A 29 2.21 11.67 13.49
C LEU A 29 1.34 10.50 13.99
N GLY A 30 1.74 9.27 13.68
CA GLY A 30 0.96 8.08 14.00
C GLY A 30 -0.04 7.69 12.94
N VAL A 31 -0.19 8.50 11.89
CA VAL A 31 -1.20 8.27 10.87
C VAL A 31 -0.76 8.89 9.56
N TYR A 32 -1.14 8.23 8.45
CA TYR A 32 -0.97 8.76 7.10
C TYR A 32 -2.33 9.17 6.58
N SER A 33 -2.47 10.43 6.18
CA SER A 33 -3.77 10.99 5.78
C SER A 33 -4.01 10.95 4.27
N GLY A 34 -2.99 10.61 3.49
CA GLY A 34 -3.16 10.47 2.06
C GLY A 34 -2.25 11.39 1.24
N SER A 35 -2.03 10.99 -0.01
CA SER A 35 -1.33 11.80 -0.99
C SER A 35 -2.30 12.84 -1.56
N ARG A 36 -1.78 13.69 -2.47
CA ARG A 36 -2.64 14.63 -3.18
C ARG A 36 -3.77 13.89 -3.92
N ASP A 37 -3.43 12.79 -4.61
CA ASP A 37 -4.43 12.03 -5.34
C ASP A 37 -5.43 11.37 -4.39
N ASP A 38 -4.95 10.89 -3.25
CA ASP A 38 -5.83 10.29 -2.25
C ASP A 38 -6.84 11.32 -1.75
N LEU A 39 -6.36 12.52 -1.43
CA LEU A 39 -7.24 13.58 -0.92
C LEU A 39 -8.23 14.03 -1.98
N ARG A 40 -7.79 14.12 -3.23
CA ARG A 40 -8.68 14.49 -4.33
C ARG A 40 -9.80 13.46 -4.51
N ASP A 41 -9.47 12.18 -4.41
CA ASP A 41 -10.43 11.12 -4.70
C ASP A 41 -11.24 10.70 -3.48
N GLY A 42 -10.84 11.12 -2.30
CA GLY A 42 -11.61 10.85 -1.08
C GLY A 42 -11.30 9.52 -0.41
N PHE A 43 -10.25 8.83 -0.83
CA PHE A 43 -9.81 7.58 -0.20
C PHE A 43 -8.33 7.36 -0.47
N ILE A 44 -7.69 6.58 0.38
CA ILE A 44 -6.27 6.24 0.20
C ILE A 44 -6.19 5.06 -0.77
N HIS A 45 -5.42 5.24 -1.85
CA HIS A 45 -5.22 4.23 -2.88
C HIS A 45 -4.18 3.22 -2.39
N LEU A 46 -4.58 1.95 -2.34
CA LEU A 46 -3.69 0.85 -1.99
C LEU A 46 -3.64 -0.13 -3.15
N SER A 47 -2.76 -1.11 -3.04
CA SER A 47 -2.62 -2.15 -4.06
C SER A 47 -2.60 -3.52 -3.40
N ALA A 48 -3.19 -4.51 -4.05
CA ALA A 48 -2.95 -5.90 -3.70
C ALA A 48 -1.54 -6.29 -4.16
N GLY A 49 -1.03 -7.41 -3.66
CA GLY A 49 0.34 -7.82 -3.98
C GLY A 49 0.61 -7.88 -5.47
N HIS A 50 -0.28 -8.52 -6.23
CA HIS A 50 -0.09 -8.67 -7.66
C HIS A 50 -0.26 -7.36 -8.44
N GLN A 51 -0.71 -6.29 -7.78
CA GLN A 51 -0.92 -5.00 -8.42
C GLN A 51 0.23 -4.02 -8.20
N VAL A 52 1.12 -4.32 -7.24
CA VAL A 52 2.16 -3.37 -6.83
C VAL A 52 3.07 -2.98 -7.99
N ALA A 53 3.56 -3.95 -8.75
CA ALA A 53 4.47 -3.66 -9.85
C ALA A 53 3.83 -2.77 -10.91
N GLY A 54 2.57 -3.03 -11.25
CA GLY A 54 1.84 -2.21 -12.22
C GLY A 54 1.61 -0.79 -11.71
N THR A 55 1.28 -0.65 -10.44
CA THR A 55 1.10 0.67 -9.84
C THR A 55 2.41 1.45 -9.85
N ALA A 56 3.53 0.79 -9.52
CA ALA A 56 4.83 1.44 -9.54
C ALA A 56 5.19 1.92 -10.95
N ALA A 57 4.96 1.07 -11.95
CA ALA A 57 5.29 1.42 -13.33
C ALA A 57 4.42 2.55 -13.87
N ARG A 58 3.14 2.57 -13.48
CA ARG A 58 2.19 3.54 -14.02
C ARG A 58 2.28 4.90 -13.33
N HIS A 59 2.45 4.91 -12.01
CA HIS A 59 2.29 6.14 -11.23
C HIS A 59 3.58 6.67 -10.62
N PHE A 60 4.65 5.86 -10.59
CA PHE A 60 5.87 6.22 -9.87
C PHE A 60 7.12 6.14 -10.72
N ARG A 61 6.95 6.05 -12.04
CA ARG A 61 8.08 5.98 -12.96
C ARG A 61 8.98 7.20 -12.76
N GLY A 62 10.29 6.96 -12.65
CA GLY A 62 11.27 8.01 -12.48
C GLY A 62 11.39 8.58 -11.09
N MET A 63 10.59 8.11 -10.15
CA MET A 63 10.61 8.66 -8.79
C MET A 63 11.58 7.89 -7.92
N LYS A 64 12.30 8.61 -7.07
CA LYS A 64 13.29 8.07 -6.16
C LYS A 64 12.78 8.17 -4.72
N ASP A 65 13.51 7.50 -3.83
CA ASP A 65 13.29 7.62 -2.37
C ASP A 65 11.88 7.24 -2.00
N LEU A 66 11.41 6.13 -2.59
CA LEU A 66 10.11 5.57 -2.31
C LEU A 66 10.23 4.40 -1.35
N VAL A 67 9.15 4.13 -0.62
CA VAL A 67 9.01 2.94 0.21
C VAL A 67 7.73 2.22 -0.13
N LEU A 68 7.75 0.91 0.09
CA LEU A 68 6.58 0.06 0.00
C LEU A 68 6.22 -0.38 1.42
N VAL A 69 5.00 -0.09 1.85
CA VAL A 69 4.56 -0.41 3.20
C VAL A 69 3.41 -1.40 3.12
N ALA A 70 3.51 -2.48 3.90
CA ALA A 70 2.53 -3.57 3.88
C ALA A 70 1.61 -3.48 5.09
N PHE A 71 0.34 -3.79 4.86
CA PHE A 71 -0.68 -3.81 5.90
C PHE A 71 -1.53 -5.06 5.74
N ASP A 72 -2.06 -5.57 6.84
CA ASP A 72 -3.04 -6.63 6.78
C ASP A 72 -4.42 -5.99 6.56
N ALA A 73 -5.11 -6.41 5.49
CA ALA A 73 -6.41 -5.84 5.16
C ALA A 73 -7.40 -5.98 6.31
N GLY A 74 -7.31 -7.08 7.08
CA GLY A 74 -8.17 -7.28 8.23
C GLY A 74 -8.01 -6.23 9.31
N ASP A 75 -6.80 -5.72 9.47
CA ASP A 75 -6.52 -4.69 10.46
C ASP A 75 -7.08 -3.32 10.07
N LEU A 76 -7.43 -3.14 8.81
CA LEU A 76 -7.98 -1.86 8.33
C LEU A 76 -9.51 -1.82 8.41
N GLY A 77 -10.13 -2.96 8.63
CA GLY A 77 -11.55 -3.04 8.96
C GLY A 77 -12.47 -2.63 7.83
N ASN A 78 -13.64 -2.13 8.21
CA ASN A 78 -14.71 -1.84 7.25
C ASN A 78 -14.45 -0.60 6.41
N ALA A 79 -13.47 0.21 6.78
CA ALA A 79 -13.10 1.38 5.97
C ALA A 79 -12.39 0.97 4.67
N LEU A 80 -11.89 -0.27 4.60
CA LEU A 80 -11.24 -0.76 3.40
C LEU A 80 -12.28 -1.36 2.47
N LYS A 81 -12.35 -0.83 1.25
CA LYS A 81 -13.30 -1.27 0.22
C LYS A 81 -12.54 -1.73 -1.00
N TRP A 82 -12.97 -2.84 -1.59
CA TRP A 82 -12.42 -3.31 -2.84
C TRP A 82 -13.31 -2.82 -3.97
N GLU A 83 -12.78 -1.95 -4.81
CA GLU A 83 -13.59 -1.24 -5.80
C GLU A 83 -12.93 -1.29 -7.18
N PRO A 84 -13.72 -1.30 -8.27
CA PRO A 84 -13.15 -1.30 -9.61
C PRO A 84 -12.31 -0.06 -9.86
N SER A 85 -11.16 -0.24 -10.48
CA SER A 85 -10.28 0.84 -10.84
C SER A 85 -9.60 0.49 -12.16
N ARG A 86 -8.29 0.66 -12.25
CA ARG A 86 -7.55 0.45 -13.47
C ARG A 86 -7.90 -0.90 -14.12
N GLY A 87 -8.37 -0.86 -15.39
CA GLY A 87 -8.72 -2.07 -16.13
C GLY A 87 -9.95 -2.80 -15.61
N GLY A 88 -10.73 -2.18 -14.73
CA GLY A 88 -11.89 -2.80 -14.13
C GLY A 88 -11.57 -3.74 -12.98
N GLU A 89 -10.29 -3.92 -12.66
CA GLU A 89 -9.86 -4.79 -11.59
C GLU A 89 -10.15 -4.13 -10.24
N LEU A 90 -10.44 -4.94 -9.22
CA LEU A 90 -10.71 -4.41 -7.88
C LEU A 90 -9.41 -4.03 -7.21
N PHE A 91 -9.35 -2.79 -6.71
CA PHE A 91 -8.24 -2.28 -5.91
C PHE A 91 -8.73 -1.96 -4.51
N PRO A 92 -7.88 -2.11 -3.50
CA PRO A 92 -8.28 -1.74 -2.14
C PRO A 92 -8.20 -0.23 -1.94
N HIS A 93 -9.31 0.36 -1.51
CA HIS A 93 -9.43 1.79 -1.24
C HIS A 93 -9.79 1.97 0.23
N LEU A 94 -9.01 2.77 0.95
CA LEU A 94 -9.24 2.96 2.37
C LEU A 94 -9.93 4.31 2.59
N TYR A 95 -11.14 4.25 3.14
CA TYR A 95 -11.95 5.43 3.42
C TYR A 95 -11.73 5.86 4.86
N GLY A 96 -10.54 6.34 5.14
CA GLY A 96 -10.14 6.80 6.46
C GLY A 96 -8.64 6.93 6.55
N PRO A 97 -8.15 7.43 7.68
CA PRO A 97 -6.70 7.54 7.85
C PRO A 97 -6.06 6.16 7.98
N LEU A 98 -4.81 6.06 7.55
CA LEU A 98 -4.05 4.81 7.57
C LEU A 98 -3.14 4.83 8.80
N PRO A 99 -3.41 3.97 9.81
CA PRO A 99 -2.59 4.00 11.04
C PRO A 99 -1.17 3.52 10.72
N ALA A 100 -0.18 4.33 11.07
CA ALA A 100 1.21 3.94 10.87
C ALA A 100 1.57 2.71 11.68
N SER A 101 0.97 2.55 12.86
CA SER A 101 1.23 1.40 13.72
C SER A 101 0.71 0.09 13.16
N ALA A 102 -0.17 0.13 12.16
CA ALA A 102 -0.67 -1.08 11.51
C ALA A 102 0.30 -1.63 10.47
N ALA A 103 1.36 -0.90 10.13
CA ALA A 103 2.33 -1.35 9.15
C ALA A 103 3.02 -2.62 9.62
N LEU A 104 3.03 -3.64 8.76
CA LEU A 104 3.73 -4.87 9.05
C LEU A 104 5.21 -4.73 8.77
N TRP A 105 5.56 -3.98 7.72
CA TRP A 105 6.94 -3.66 7.37
C TRP A 105 6.92 -2.54 6.34
N ALA A 106 8.08 -1.90 6.20
CA ALA A 106 8.32 -0.89 5.18
C ALA A 106 9.67 -1.20 4.54
N LYS A 107 9.69 -1.25 3.21
CA LYS A 107 10.91 -1.59 2.46
C LYS A 107 11.16 -0.54 1.39
N PRO A 108 12.43 -0.18 1.15
CA PRO A 108 12.73 0.78 0.11
C PRO A 108 12.41 0.21 -1.28
N LEU A 109 12.03 1.11 -2.18
CA LEU A 109 11.82 0.79 -3.59
C LEU A 109 12.86 1.54 -4.40
N PRO A 110 14.02 0.93 -4.67
CA PRO A 110 15.04 1.62 -5.45
C PRO A 110 14.58 1.81 -6.89
N LEU A 111 15.06 2.89 -7.51
CA LEU A 111 14.76 3.16 -8.91
C LEU A 111 15.58 2.21 -9.77
N GLY A 112 14.90 1.49 -10.65
CA GLY A 112 15.56 0.55 -11.55
C GLY A 112 16.18 1.23 -12.75
N ALA A 113 17.01 0.49 -13.47
CA ALA A 113 17.71 1.00 -14.66
C ALA A 113 16.74 1.41 -15.76
N ASP A 114 15.56 0.80 -15.79
CA ASP A 114 14.52 1.12 -16.77
C ASP A 114 13.65 2.30 -16.37
N GLY A 115 13.96 2.95 -15.25
CA GLY A 115 13.18 4.06 -14.74
C GLY A 115 11.96 3.67 -13.94
N VAL A 116 11.78 2.37 -13.66
CA VAL A 116 10.65 1.88 -12.88
C VAL A 116 11.15 1.48 -11.51
N PRO A 117 10.46 1.85 -10.42
CA PRO A 117 10.88 1.39 -9.09
C PRO A 117 10.87 -0.14 -9.02
N VAL A 118 11.91 -0.69 -8.40
CA VAL A 118 12.07 -2.13 -8.26
C VAL A 118 11.23 -2.60 -7.09
N THR A 119 10.26 -3.47 -7.36
CA THR A 119 9.36 -3.97 -6.33
C THR A 119 9.84 -5.32 -5.83
N PRO A 120 9.65 -5.62 -4.53
CA PRO A 120 10.02 -6.93 -4.01
C PRO A 120 9.19 -8.02 -4.67
N GLU A 121 9.77 -9.22 -4.79
CA GLU A 121 9.00 -10.34 -5.28
C GLU A 121 8.02 -10.81 -4.24
N GLU A 122 6.84 -11.20 -4.73
CA GLU A 122 5.83 -11.79 -3.87
C GLU A 122 6.09 -13.28 -3.74
N ASN A 123 5.96 -13.78 -2.53
CA ASN A 123 6.11 -15.21 -2.29
C ASN A 123 4.93 -15.76 -1.54
#